data_c9cd7ac8d5c9ba9c69d8150c76a179fe
#
_entry.id   c9cd7ac8d5c9ba9c69d8150c76a179fe
#
_cell.length_a   1.000
_cell.length_b   1.000
_cell.length_c   1.000
_cell.angle_alpha   90.00
_cell.angle_beta   90.00
_cell.angle_gamma   90.00
#
_symmetry.space_group_name_H-M   'P 1'
#
loop_
_entity.id
_entity.type
_entity.pdbx_description
1 polymer ?
#
loop_
_entity_poly.entity_id
_entity_poly.type
_entity_poly.pdbx_seq_one_letter_code
_entity_poly.pdbx_strand_id
1 'polypeptide(L)'
;IYFDFLNPLPLQVLAELTGAEGTALEGNARCLLLAAGADGSVHLYVWDGADTVLTGTVASTALSIDSLTEAVSQSGMGSVSFAFEVVEMEPLYGKLFPLSILPTELPQLPVLSAASSISGTDWLLAAFGFNINTRERYAEADGTEVITEVEADRSLHIRPSGEITYRSGTDATLEISAQEEVPTAAEAVLGASILLEQLTEDRSGEARLYLESVSQGGDTTQLLFGYQIDGVPIRFSDGGHAAEITLSGTSVTRLTLRFRQYSTAGETSLLLPLRQTLAIAAEHPDTELSVGYADGGGDSVSASWLAD
;
A
#
# COMPACT_ATOMS: atom_id res chain seq x y z
N ILE A 1 -8.63 -17.30 7.09
CA ILE A 1 -8.41 -15.84 7.17
C ILE A 1 -8.67 -15.28 5.78
N TYR A 2 -9.47 -14.24 5.71
CA TYR A 2 -9.78 -13.53 4.48
C TYR A 2 -9.03 -12.19 4.45
N PHE A 3 -8.46 -11.89 3.31
CA PHE A 3 -7.79 -10.61 3.02
C PHE A 3 -8.48 -9.96 1.82
N ASP A 4 -8.90 -8.74 1.97
CA ASP A 4 -9.30 -7.86 0.87
C ASP A 4 -8.14 -6.86 0.67
N PHE A 5 -7.49 -6.96 -0.48
CA PHE A 5 -6.45 -6.00 -0.85
C PHE A 5 -7.14 -4.76 -1.40
N LEU A 6 -6.77 -3.60 -0.92
CA LEU A 6 -7.37 -2.34 -1.36
C LEU A 6 -7.23 -2.11 -2.88
N ASN A 7 -6.22 -2.72 -3.49
CA ASN A 7 -5.99 -2.74 -4.93
C ASN A 7 -5.64 -4.15 -5.41
N PRO A 8 -5.98 -4.52 -6.67
CA PRO A 8 -5.60 -5.81 -7.22
C PRO A 8 -4.08 -5.98 -7.30
N LEU A 9 -3.55 -7.07 -6.75
CA LEU A 9 -2.13 -7.42 -6.77
C LEU A 9 -1.87 -8.59 -7.73
N PRO A 10 -0.71 -8.65 -8.41
CA PRO A 10 -0.37 -9.77 -9.27
C PRO A 10 -0.35 -11.10 -8.49
N LEU A 11 -1.01 -12.10 -9.04
CA LEU A 11 -1.10 -13.43 -8.45
C LEU A 11 0.26 -14.08 -8.20
N GLN A 12 1.20 -13.87 -9.12
CA GLN A 12 2.57 -14.35 -8.96
C GLN A 12 3.23 -13.80 -7.69
N VAL A 13 3.06 -12.50 -7.41
CA VAL A 13 3.60 -11.88 -6.20
C VAL A 13 2.98 -12.49 -4.95
N LEU A 14 1.66 -12.66 -4.93
CA LEU A 14 0.95 -13.27 -3.81
C LEU A 14 1.36 -14.72 -3.58
N ALA A 15 1.56 -15.50 -4.64
CA ALA A 15 2.03 -16.87 -4.55
C ALA A 15 3.45 -16.97 -3.99
N GLU A 16 4.37 -16.16 -4.49
CA GLU A 16 5.74 -16.12 -3.99
C GLU A 16 5.80 -15.69 -2.52
N LEU A 17 5.04 -14.65 -2.13
CA LEU A 17 4.95 -14.17 -0.73
C LEU A 17 4.34 -15.22 0.21
N THR A 18 3.37 -15.99 -0.25
CA THR A 18 2.71 -17.03 0.56
C THR A 18 3.40 -18.39 0.47
N GLY A 19 4.32 -18.57 -0.48
CA GLY A 19 4.91 -19.86 -0.79
C GLY A 19 3.88 -20.85 -1.34
N ALA A 20 2.88 -20.36 -2.08
CA ALA A 20 1.86 -21.20 -2.66
C ALA A 20 2.37 -21.89 -3.94
N GLU A 21 2.10 -23.19 -4.04
CA GLU A 21 2.33 -23.99 -5.25
C GLU A 21 0.99 -24.29 -5.93
N GLY A 22 0.94 -24.24 -7.26
CA GLY A 22 -0.29 -24.54 -8.01
C GLY A 22 -0.29 -24.01 -9.43
N THR A 23 -1.44 -23.93 -10.04
CA THR A 23 -1.70 -23.60 -11.44
C THR A 23 -1.16 -22.23 -11.86
N ALA A 24 -0.92 -22.07 -13.16
CA ALA A 24 -0.40 -20.81 -13.78
C ALA A 24 -1.06 -19.56 -13.16
N LEU A 25 -0.22 -18.77 -12.49
CA LEU A 25 -0.64 -17.63 -11.68
C LEU A 25 -0.55 -16.35 -12.53
N GLU A 26 -1.29 -16.32 -13.63
CA GLU A 26 -1.42 -15.14 -14.48
C GLU A 26 -2.62 -14.30 -14.02
N GLY A 27 -2.47 -12.98 -14.06
CA GLY A 27 -3.50 -12.02 -13.68
C GLY A 27 -3.30 -11.39 -12.30
N ASN A 28 -4.32 -10.69 -11.84
CA ASN A 28 -4.33 -9.98 -10.56
C ASN A 28 -5.42 -10.54 -9.66
N ALA A 29 -5.21 -10.44 -8.35
CA ALA A 29 -6.20 -10.80 -7.35
C ALA A 29 -6.46 -9.64 -6.41
N ARG A 30 -7.72 -9.43 -6.08
CA ARG A 30 -8.14 -8.48 -5.05
C ARG A 30 -8.30 -9.15 -3.69
N CYS A 31 -8.71 -10.41 -3.68
CA CYS A 31 -9.02 -11.13 -2.44
C CYS A 31 -8.27 -12.44 -2.35
N LEU A 32 -7.88 -12.75 -1.13
CA LEU A 32 -7.20 -13.97 -0.76
C LEU A 32 -7.87 -14.58 0.47
N LEU A 33 -8.21 -15.87 0.39
CA LEU A 33 -8.65 -16.64 1.55
C LEU A 33 -7.63 -17.75 1.84
N LEU A 34 -7.14 -17.77 3.06
CA LEU A 34 -6.34 -18.87 3.62
C LEU A 34 -7.24 -19.72 4.52
N ALA A 35 -7.34 -21.02 4.25
CA ALA A 35 -8.17 -21.94 4.99
C ALA A 35 -7.35 -23.18 5.43
N ALA A 36 -7.62 -23.64 6.66
CA ALA A 36 -7.07 -24.91 7.16
C ALA A 36 -7.80 -26.09 6.50
N GLY A 37 -7.03 -26.97 5.85
CA GLY A 37 -7.54 -28.22 5.30
C GLY A 37 -7.70 -29.31 6.36
N ALA A 38 -8.59 -30.27 6.12
CA ALA A 38 -8.78 -31.42 7.01
C ALA A 38 -7.56 -32.36 7.04
N ASP A 39 -6.68 -32.24 6.05
CA ASP A 39 -5.42 -32.99 5.91
C ASP A 39 -4.24 -32.34 6.64
N GLY A 40 -4.46 -31.19 7.30
CA GLY A 40 -3.41 -30.43 7.97
C GLY A 40 -2.65 -29.47 7.07
N SER A 41 -3.06 -29.31 5.81
CA SER A 41 -2.49 -28.34 4.89
C SER A 41 -3.19 -26.98 5.01
N VAL A 42 -2.54 -25.93 4.47
CA VAL A 42 -3.16 -24.61 4.29
C VAL A 42 -3.54 -24.46 2.81
N HIS A 43 -4.82 -24.25 2.55
CA HIS A 43 -5.33 -24.01 1.23
C HIS A 43 -5.45 -22.51 0.96
N LEU A 44 -5.06 -22.13 -0.25
CA LEU A 44 -5.17 -20.79 -0.78
C LEU A 44 -6.33 -20.75 -1.77
N TYR A 45 -7.22 -19.78 -1.60
CA TYR A 45 -8.27 -19.45 -2.56
C TYR A 45 -8.14 -17.99 -2.95
N VAL A 46 -8.05 -17.75 -4.24
CA VAL A 46 -7.89 -16.42 -4.79
C VAL A 46 -9.00 -16.14 -5.78
N TRP A 47 -9.62 -15.00 -5.67
CA TRP A 47 -10.60 -14.55 -6.65
C TRP A 47 -9.99 -13.47 -7.53
N ASP A 48 -10.10 -13.66 -8.86
CA ASP A 48 -9.55 -12.78 -9.89
C ASP A 48 -10.40 -11.53 -10.17
N GLY A 49 -11.52 -11.37 -9.48
CA GLY A 49 -12.46 -10.27 -9.70
C GLY A 49 -13.50 -10.55 -10.79
N ALA A 50 -13.41 -11.70 -11.47
CA ALA A 50 -14.37 -12.18 -12.46
C ALA A 50 -15.16 -13.40 -11.91
N ASP A 51 -15.26 -14.47 -12.68
CA ASP A 51 -16.06 -15.65 -12.33
C ASP A 51 -15.21 -16.83 -11.82
N THR A 52 -13.88 -16.64 -11.66
CA THR A 52 -12.95 -17.73 -11.38
C THR A 52 -12.36 -17.63 -9.99
N VAL A 53 -12.40 -18.73 -9.24
CA VAL A 53 -11.64 -18.93 -8.01
C VAL A 53 -10.47 -19.84 -8.31
N LEU A 54 -9.27 -19.32 -8.18
CA LEU A 54 -8.03 -20.10 -8.26
C LEU A 54 -7.75 -20.73 -6.90
N THR A 55 -7.27 -21.98 -6.93
CA THR A 55 -6.95 -22.72 -5.71
C THR A 55 -5.52 -23.20 -5.73
N GLY A 56 -4.88 -23.14 -4.60
CA GLY A 56 -3.52 -23.64 -4.39
C GLY A 56 -3.33 -24.20 -2.98
N THR A 57 -2.20 -24.85 -2.76
CA THR A 57 -1.79 -25.32 -1.43
C THR A 57 -0.52 -24.58 -1.05
N VAL A 58 -0.46 -24.08 0.16
CA VAL A 58 0.73 -23.39 0.67
C VAL A 58 1.76 -24.42 1.13
N ALA A 59 2.91 -24.41 0.46
CA ALA A 59 4.06 -25.26 0.81
C ALA A 59 4.99 -24.62 1.86
N SER A 60 4.80 -23.33 2.16
CA SER A 60 5.64 -22.59 3.10
C SER A 60 5.44 -23.07 4.53
N THR A 61 6.54 -23.30 5.24
CA THR A 61 6.52 -23.59 6.69
C THR A 61 6.14 -22.38 7.55
N ALA A 62 6.21 -21.17 6.98
CA ALA A 62 5.85 -19.93 7.67
C ALA A 62 4.32 -19.77 7.81
N LEU A 63 3.53 -20.38 6.91
CA LEU A 63 2.07 -20.38 6.93
C LEU A 63 1.55 -21.76 7.31
N SER A 64 1.59 -22.09 8.59
CA SER A 64 1.03 -23.33 9.15
C SER A 64 -0.36 -23.07 9.75
N ILE A 65 -1.11 -24.15 10.01
CA ILE A 65 -2.39 -24.05 10.74
C ILE A 65 -2.20 -23.41 12.10
N ASP A 66 -1.10 -23.70 12.78
CA ASP A 66 -0.80 -23.11 14.10
C ASP A 66 -0.59 -21.59 13.99
N SER A 67 0.19 -21.12 12.99
CA SER A 67 0.40 -19.69 12.76
C SER A 67 -0.89 -18.97 12.35
N LEU A 68 -1.74 -19.60 11.55
CA LEU A 68 -3.06 -19.06 11.20
C LEU A 68 -3.99 -18.97 12.42
N THR A 69 -3.98 -20.01 13.26
CA THR A 69 -4.79 -20.04 14.49
C THR A 69 -4.34 -18.96 15.46
N GLU A 70 -3.03 -18.76 15.61
CA GLU A 70 -2.47 -17.70 16.44
C GLU A 70 -2.88 -16.32 15.91
N ALA A 71 -2.74 -16.07 14.59
CA ALA A 71 -3.13 -14.82 13.96
C ALA A 71 -4.63 -14.51 14.18
N VAL A 72 -5.51 -15.51 14.02
CA VAL A 72 -6.95 -15.37 14.30
C VAL A 72 -7.21 -15.07 15.78
N SER A 73 -6.48 -15.71 16.70
CA SER A 73 -6.67 -15.48 18.14
C SER A 73 -6.24 -14.09 18.59
N GLN A 74 -5.29 -13.48 17.89
CA GLN A 74 -4.81 -12.12 18.14
C GLN A 74 -5.69 -11.05 17.46
N SER A 75 -6.47 -11.44 16.45
CA SER A 75 -7.38 -10.55 15.74
C SER A 75 -8.70 -10.43 16.51
N GLY A 76 -9.20 -9.20 16.68
CA GLY A 76 -10.53 -8.96 17.25
C GLY A 76 -11.58 -9.53 16.29
N MET A 77 -12.30 -10.57 16.72
CA MET A 77 -13.43 -11.10 15.96
C MET A 77 -14.66 -10.20 16.15
N GLY A 78 -14.93 -9.35 15.17
CA GLY A 78 -16.19 -8.60 15.07
C GLY A 78 -17.28 -9.45 14.41
N SER A 79 -18.54 -9.06 14.61
CA SER A 79 -19.64 -9.57 13.78
C SER A 79 -19.62 -8.80 12.48
N VAL A 80 -19.23 -9.46 11.40
CA VAL A 80 -19.20 -8.89 10.05
C VAL A 80 -20.02 -9.77 9.11
N SER A 81 -20.57 -9.18 8.06
CA SER A 81 -21.24 -9.88 6.97
C SER A 81 -20.59 -9.48 5.65
N PHE A 82 -20.57 -10.40 4.71
CA PHE A 82 -20.21 -10.07 3.34
C PHE A 82 -21.38 -9.42 2.61
N ALA A 83 -21.08 -8.59 1.62
CA ALA A 83 -22.09 -7.90 0.82
C ALA A 83 -23.11 -8.89 0.19
N PHE A 84 -22.66 -10.08 -0.26
CA PHE A 84 -23.52 -11.10 -0.85
C PHE A 84 -24.48 -11.77 0.16
N GLU A 85 -24.23 -11.68 1.46
CA GLU A 85 -25.08 -12.28 2.50
C GLU A 85 -26.30 -11.42 2.85
N VAL A 86 -26.28 -10.14 2.46
CA VAL A 86 -27.31 -9.17 2.84
C VAL A 86 -28.37 -9.05 1.73
N VAL A 87 -29.24 -10.04 1.64
CA VAL A 87 -30.22 -10.21 0.55
C VAL A 87 -31.27 -9.08 0.47
N GLU A 88 -31.60 -8.44 1.58
CA GLU A 88 -32.66 -7.40 1.63
C GLU A 88 -32.32 -6.10 0.87
N MET A 89 -31.07 -5.94 0.46
CA MET A 89 -30.57 -4.72 -0.16
C MET A 89 -29.92 -4.96 -1.53
N GLU A 90 -30.21 -6.11 -2.15
CA GLU A 90 -29.62 -6.56 -3.41
C GLU A 90 -29.51 -5.48 -4.52
N PRO A 91 -30.52 -4.62 -4.79
CA PRO A 91 -30.38 -3.57 -5.81
C PRO A 91 -29.33 -2.50 -5.47
N LEU A 92 -29.09 -2.23 -4.19
CA LEU A 92 -28.12 -1.25 -3.74
C LEU A 92 -26.72 -1.86 -3.61
N TYR A 93 -26.64 -3.10 -3.14
CA TYR A 93 -25.35 -3.80 -2.96
C TYR A 93 -24.75 -4.32 -4.27
N GLY A 94 -25.50 -4.35 -5.37
CA GLY A 94 -24.93 -4.60 -6.70
C GLY A 94 -23.85 -3.59 -7.14
N LYS A 95 -23.62 -2.54 -6.34
CA LYS A 95 -22.54 -1.58 -6.49
C LYS A 95 -21.33 -1.86 -5.60
N LEU A 96 -21.46 -2.80 -4.67
CA LEU A 96 -20.35 -3.26 -3.85
C LEU A 96 -19.79 -4.54 -4.46
N PHE A 97 -18.51 -4.69 -4.30
CA PHE A 97 -17.86 -5.95 -4.55
C PHE A 97 -18.50 -7.05 -3.67
N PRO A 98 -18.92 -8.21 -4.22
CA PRO A 98 -19.71 -9.19 -3.47
C PRO A 98 -19.05 -9.68 -2.18
N LEU A 99 -17.71 -9.77 -2.16
CA LEU A 99 -16.95 -10.19 -1.00
C LEU A 99 -16.50 -9.01 -0.10
N SER A 100 -17.01 -7.79 -0.34
CA SER A 100 -16.75 -6.67 0.57
C SER A 100 -17.31 -6.98 1.96
N ILE A 101 -16.50 -6.73 2.97
CA ILE A 101 -16.89 -6.88 4.37
C ILE A 101 -17.77 -5.68 4.76
N LEU A 102 -18.97 -5.97 5.21
CA LEU A 102 -19.92 -4.96 5.71
C LEU A 102 -19.85 -4.91 7.23
N PRO A 103 -19.48 -3.77 7.82
CA PRO A 103 -19.57 -3.60 9.25
C PRO A 103 -21.06 -3.59 9.67
N THR A 104 -21.39 -4.23 10.80
CA THR A 104 -22.74 -4.21 11.38
C THR A 104 -23.12 -2.82 11.87
N GLU A 105 -22.14 -2.02 12.26
CA GLU A 105 -22.28 -0.62 12.65
C GLU A 105 -21.32 0.24 11.84
N LEU A 106 -21.64 1.51 11.66
CA LEU A 106 -20.71 2.45 11.02
C LEU A 106 -19.40 2.50 11.81
N PRO A 107 -18.24 2.34 11.14
CA PRO A 107 -16.97 2.40 11.83
C PRO A 107 -16.77 3.79 12.44
N GLN A 108 -16.34 3.79 13.70
CA GLN A 108 -15.97 5.01 14.44
C GLN A 108 -14.51 5.34 14.13
N LEU A 109 -14.27 5.98 13.00
CA LEU A 109 -12.93 6.34 12.56
C LEU A 109 -12.50 7.70 13.12
N PRO A 110 -11.32 7.82 13.71
CA PRO A 110 -10.83 9.09 14.22
C PRO A 110 -10.60 10.10 13.09
N VAL A 111 -10.65 11.38 13.41
CA VAL A 111 -10.02 12.42 12.60
C VAL A 111 -8.53 12.32 12.82
N LEU A 112 -7.76 12.44 11.76
CA LEU A 112 -6.30 12.43 11.80
C LEU A 112 -5.77 13.86 11.82
N SER A 113 -4.85 14.15 12.71
CA SER A 113 -3.93 15.27 12.57
C SER A 113 -2.84 14.87 11.59
N ALA A 114 -2.53 15.74 10.64
CA ALA A 114 -1.57 15.48 9.60
C ALA A 114 -0.54 16.61 9.51
N ALA A 115 0.73 16.26 9.42
CA ALA A 115 1.82 17.22 9.26
C ALA A 115 2.75 16.81 8.12
N SER A 116 3.10 17.79 7.29
CA SER A 116 4.10 17.64 6.24
C SER A 116 5.36 18.36 6.69
N SER A 117 6.35 17.64 7.17
CA SER A 117 7.64 18.26 7.44
C SER A 117 8.77 17.25 7.38
N ILE A 118 9.83 17.62 6.69
CA ILE A 118 11.13 17.00 6.84
C ILE A 118 11.95 17.95 7.72
N SER A 119 12.20 17.56 8.96
CA SER A 119 13.07 18.33 9.83
C SER A 119 14.53 17.89 9.61
N GLY A 120 15.33 18.78 9.03
CA GLY A 120 16.72 18.50 8.71
C GLY A 120 16.87 17.56 7.49
N THR A 121 17.91 17.79 6.70
CA THR A 121 18.14 17.04 5.45
C THR A 121 19.35 16.13 5.50
N ASP A 122 20.21 16.27 6.52
CA ASP A 122 21.49 15.56 6.58
C ASP A 122 21.32 14.03 6.71
N TRP A 123 20.28 13.57 7.40
CA TRP A 123 19.98 12.15 7.50
C TRP A 123 19.53 11.56 6.15
N LEU A 124 18.77 12.32 5.34
CA LEU A 124 18.40 11.92 3.98
C LEU A 124 19.65 11.74 3.11
N LEU A 125 20.56 12.70 3.17
CA LEU A 125 21.81 12.62 2.41
C LEU A 125 22.63 11.39 2.78
N ALA A 126 22.67 11.04 4.05
CA ALA A 126 23.31 9.82 4.52
C ALA A 126 22.56 8.57 4.03
N ALA A 127 21.21 8.54 4.13
CA ALA A 127 20.39 7.42 3.71
C ALA A 127 20.48 7.16 2.20
N PHE A 128 20.59 8.22 1.39
CA PHE A 128 20.76 8.14 -0.07
C PHE A 128 22.23 8.09 -0.52
N GLY A 129 23.17 7.99 0.41
CA GLY A 129 24.59 7.81 0.13
C GLY A 129 25.28 9.00 -0.53
N PHE A 130 24.76 10.23 -0.40
CA PHE A 130 25.40 11.43 -0.96
C PHE A 130 26.70 11.75 -0.24
N ASN A 131 27.75 11.98 -1.02
CA ASN A 131 29.06 12.36 -0.49
C ASN A 131 29.09 13.85 -0.15
N ILE A 132 29.43 14.18 1.09
CA ILE A 132 29.49 15.56 1.57
C ILE A 132 30.50 16.43 0.81
N ASN A 133 31.52 15.84 0.22
CA ASN A 133 32.64 16.57 -0.42
C ASN A 133 32.40 16.83 -1.93
N THR A 134 31.50 16.09 -2.58
CA THR A 134 31.30 16.14 -4.05
C THR A 134 29.91 16.63 -4.43
N ARG A 135 29.03 16.86 -3.43
CA ARG A 135 27.67 17.32 -3.68
C ARG A 135 27.59 18.83 -3.88
N GLU A 136 26.74 19.23 -4.80
CA GLU A 136 26.27 20.60 -4.93
C GLU A 136 24.89 20.74 -4.30
N ARG A 137 24.58 21.91 -3.73
CA ARG A 137 23.31 22.19 -3.07
C ARG A 137 22.83 23.60 -3.42
N TYR A 138 21.59 23.71 -3.88
CA TYR A 138 20.96 25.00 -4.17
C TYR A 138 19.45 24.92 -3.89
N ALA A 139 18.79 26.08 -3.82
CA ALA A 139 17.35 26.17 -3.69
C ALA A 139 16.74 26.76 -4.96
N GLU A 140 15.63 26.19 -5.40
CA GLU A 140 14.81 26.71 -6.48
C GLU A 140 13.88 27.83 -5.99
N ALA A 141 13.23 28.53 -6.93
CA ALA A 141 12.38 29.68 -6.61
C ALA A 141 11.12 29.31 -5.81
N ASP A 142 10.65 28.07 -5.91
CA ASP A 142 9.50 27.53 -5.16
C ASP A 142 9.89 27.02 -3.76
N GLY A 143 11.17 27.14 -3.39
CA GLY A 143 11.70 26.66 -2.13
C GLY A 143 12.14 25.18 -2.15
N THR A 144 12.06 24.50 -3.30
CA THR A 144 12.61 23.14 -3.44
C THR A 144 14.12 23.18 -3.26
N GLU A 145 14.62 22.39 -2.35
CA GLU A 145 16.05 22.17 -2.17
C GLU A 145 16.51 21.06 -3.11
N VAL A 146 17.55 21.35 -3.89
CA VAL A 146 18.14 20.41 -4.85
C VAL A 146 19.57 20.09 -4.44
N ILE A 147 19.86 18.80 -4.33
CA ILE A 147 21.20 18.27 -4.07
C ILE A 147 21.58 17.40 -5.26
N THR A 148 22.78 17.64 -5.82
CA THR A 148 23.28 16.90 -6.98
C THR A 148 24.70 16.40 -6.73
N GLU A 149 25.01 15.25 -7.30
CA GLU A 149 26.36 14.72 -7.49
C GLU A 149 26.54 14.40 -8.96
N VAL A 150 27.14 15.32 -9.68
CA VAL A 150 27.27 15.26 -11.15
C VAL A 150 28.08 14.05 -11.59
N GLU A 151 29.19 13.73 -10.91
CA GLU A 151 30.05 12.58 -11.26
C GLU A 151 29.36 11.24 -11.04
N ALA A 152 28.42 11.15 -10.09
CA ALA A 152 27.63 9.95 -9.79
C ALA A 152 26.26 9.96 -10.45
N ASP A 153 25.95 10.97 -11.28
CA ASP A 153 24.67 11.15 -11.97
C ASP A 153 23.46 10.96 -11.01
N ARG A 154 23.51 11.63 -9.84
CA ARG A 154 22.48 11.53 -8.81
C ARG A 154 21.91 12.88 -8.46
N SER A 155 20.61 12.89 -8.14
CA SER A 155 19.93 14.08 -7.64
C SER A 155 18.89 13.73 -6.58
N LEU A 156 18.74 14.63 -5.59
CA LEU A 156 17.68 14.59 -4.59
C LEU A 156 17.02 15.96 -4.54
N HIS A 157 15.72 15.98 -4.81
CA HIS A 157 14.88 17.17 -4.68
C HIS A 157 14.03 17.03 -3.42
N ILE A 158 14.02 18.05 -2.59
CA ILE A 158 13.28 18.09 -1.33
C ILE A 158 12.34 19.27 -1.38
N ARG A 159 11.05 19.01 -1.49
CA ARG A 159 10.03 20.04 -1.55
C ARG A 159 9.59 20.51 -0.17
N PRO A 160 9.17 21.78 -0.03
CA PRO A 160 8.61 22.29 1.23
C PRO A 160 7.40 21.50 1.73
N SER A 161 6.67 20.84 0.81
CA SER A 161 5.53 19.95 1.13
C SER A 161 5.90 18.67 1.86
N GLY A 162 7.20 18.35 1.98
CA GLY A 162 7.67 17.07 2.53
C GLY A 162 7.81 15.96 1.48
N GLU A 163 7.62 16.27 0.20
CA GLU A 163 7.88 15.32 -0.87
C GLU A 163 9.36 15.34 -1.25
N ILE A 164 9.97 14.19 -1.36
CA ILE A 164 11.31 14.03 -1.93
C ILE A 164 11.23 13.29 -3.26
N THR A 165 12.16 13.61 -4.15
CA THR A 165 12.38 12.85 -5.38
C THR A 165 13.88 12.57 -5.53
N TYR A 166 14.25 11.31 -5.42
CA TYR A 166 15.58 10.80 -5.73
C TYR A 166 15.62 10.27 -7.17
N ARG A 167 16.71 10.55 -7.87
CA ARG A 167 17.02 9.98 -9.18
C ARG A 167 18.48 9.59 -9.24
N SER A 168 18.77 8.48 -9.90
CA SER A 168 20.13 8.02 -10.17
C SER A 168 20.22 7.50 -11.60
N GLY A 169 21.37 7.69 -12.22
CA GLY A 169 21.72 7.04 -13.48
C GLY A 169 22.11 5.57 -13.28
N THR A 170 22.92 5.06 -14.19
CA THR A 170 23.31 3.64 -14.25
C THR A 170 24.14 3.16 -13.06
N ASP A 171 24.82 4.06 -12.37
CA ASP A 171 25.68 3.74 -11.21
C ASP A 171 24.92 4.04 -9.89
N ALA A 172 23.70 3.53 -9.79
CA ALA A 172 22.87 3.70 -8.61
C ALA A 172 23.57 3.09 -7.37
N THR A 173 23.61 3.88 -6.29
CA THR A 173 24.20 3.44 -5.01
C THR A 173 23.15 3.05 -3.99
N LEU A 174 21.90 3.37 -4.25
CA LEU A 174 20.77 2.94 -3.43
C LEU A 174 20.23 1.64 -4.02
N GLU A 175 20.30 0.58 -3.25
CA GLU A 175 19.87 -0.76 -3.67
C GLU A 175 18.86 -1.32 -2.67
N ILE A 176 17.96 -2.16 -3.18
CA ILE A 176 17.12 -3.01 -2.34
C ILE A 176 17.86 -4.30 -1.99
N SER A 177 17.50 -4.91 -0.85
CA SER A 177 17.97 -6.24 -0.49
C SER A 177 17.21 -7.28 -1.31
N ALA A 178 17.93 -8.08 -2.12
CA ALA A 178 17.41 -9.21 -2.86
C ALA A 178 18.45 -10.34 -2.90
N GLN A 179 18.04 -11.56 -3.26
CA GLN A 179 18.94 -12.71 -3.36
C GLN A 179 19.67 -12.74 -4.70
N GLU A 180 19.00 -12.27 -5.75
CA GLU A 180 19.50 -12.29 -7.13
C GLU A 180 19.71 -10.85 -7.65
N GLU A 181 20.59 -10.67 -8.63
CA GLU A 181 20.81 -9.36 -9.29
C GLU A 181 19.55 -8.86 -10.02
N VAL A 182 18.74 -9.80 -10.51
CA VAL A 182 17.41 -9.50 -11.08
C VAL A 182 16.37 -10.11 -10.14
N PRO A 183 15.80 -9.32 -9.24
CA PRO A 183 14.87 -9.83 -8.24
C PRO A 183 13.54 -10.26 -8.88
N THR A 184 12.91 -11.26 -8.29
CA THR A 184 11.50 -11.53 -8.57
C THR A 184 10.63 -10.35 -8.14
N ALA A 185 9.37 -10.31 -8.60
CA ALA A 185 8.45 -9.26 -8.18
C ALA A 185 8.24 -9.24 -6.66
N ALA A 186 8.17 -10.40 -6.02
CA ALA A 186 8.03 -10.51 -4.57
C ALA A 186 9.28 -10.04 -3.82
N GLU A 187 10.49 -10.40 -4.29
CA GLU A 187 11.74 -9.90 -3.72
C GLU A 187 11.85 -8.39 -3.87
N ALA A 188 11.45 -7.84 -5.03
CA ALA A 188 11.40 -6.40 -5.25
C ALA A 188 10.44 -5.69 -4.28
N VAL A 189 9.24 -6.26 -4.06
CA VAL A 189 8.26 -5.74 -3.10
C VAL A 189 8.81 -5.77 -1.68
N LEU A 190 9.37 -6.89 -1.24
CA LEU A 190 9.94 -7.03 0.10
C LEU A 190 11.13 -6.10 0.32
N GLY A 191 12.06 -6.06 -0.62
CA GLY A 191 13.23 -5.19 -0.52
C GLY A 191 12.87 -3.71 -0.51
N ALA A 192 11.93 -3.29 -1.37
CA ALA A 192 11.43 -1.92 -1.39
C ALA A 192 10.65 -1.57 -0.11
N SER A 193 9.85 -2.50 0.43
CA SER A 193 9.13 -2.29 1.69
C SER A 193 10.09 -2.05 2.86
N ILE A 194 11.16 -2.86 2.97
CA ILE A 194 12.19 -2.69 3.99
C ILE A 194 12.89 -1.33 3.85
N LEU A 195 13.27 -0.94 2.63
CA LEU A 195 13.90 0.36 2.37
C LEU A 195 12.97 1.51 2.78
N LEU A 196 11.71 1.46 2.36
CA LEU A 196 10.73 2.49 2.70
C LEU A 196 10.45 2.56 4.19
N GLU A 197 10.35 1.41 4.88
CA GLU A 197 10.16 1.37 6.32
C GLU A 197 11.32 2.05 7.05
N GLN A 198 12.57 1.78 6.64
CA GLN A 198 13.75 2.46 7.20
C GLN A 198 13.72 3.98 6.97
N LEU A 199 13.25 4.43 5.80
CA LEU A 199 13.16 5.86 5.49
C LEU A 199 12.04 6.56 6.25
N THR A 200 10.91 5.86 6.50
CA THR A 200 9.70 6.43 7.12
C THR A 200 9.59 6.17 8.62
N GLU A 201 10.48 5.34 9.19
CA GLU A 201 10.52 5.05 10.62
C GLU A 201 10.44 6.37 11.44
N ASP A 202 9.53 6.43 12.41
CA ASP A 202 9.23 7.60 13.25
C ASP A 202 8.76 8.87 12.49
N ARG A 203 8.55 8.82 11.17
CA ARG A 203 8.20 9.99 10.34
C ARG A 203 6.81 9.91 9.72
N SER A 204 6.20 8.74 9.68
CA SER A 204 4.82 8.55 9.24
C SER A 204 3.79 8.58 10.39
N GLY A 205 4.27 8.63 11.64
CA GLY A 205 3.42 8.57 12.83
C GLY A 205 2.74 7.21 12.98
N GLU A 206 1.42 7.20 13.08
CA GLU A 206 0.63 5.96 13.19
C GLU A 206 0.39 5.28 11.84
N ALA A 207 0.61 5.99 10.73
CA ALA A 207 0.42 5.42 9.40
C ALA A 207 1.51 4.40 9.03
N ARG A 208 1.10 3.42 8.23
CA ARG A 208 1.97 2.39 7.65
C ARG A 208 1.83 2.41 6.13
N LEU A 209 2.93 2.08 5.46
CA LEU A 209 2.90 1.90 4.01
C LEU A 209 2.28 0.54 3.66
N TYR A 210 1.52 0.50 2.57
CA TYR A 210 1.03 -0.73 1.97
C TYR A 210 1.24 -0.69 0.45
N LEU A 211 1.41 -1.84 -0.16
CA LEU A 211 1.59 -1.96 -1.61
C LEU A 211 0.27 -1.68 -2.32
N GLU A 212 0.27 -0.72 -3.24
CA GLU A 212 -0.88 -0.41 -4.11
C GLU A 212 -0.78 -1.13 -5.45
N SER A 213 0.42 -1.15 -6.02
CA SER A 213 0.65 -1.89 -7.27
C SER A 213 2.11 -2.25 -7.48
N VAL A 214 2.31 -3.27 -8.29
CA VAL A 214 3.62 -3.65 -8.83
C VAL A 214 3.48 -3.95 -10.32
N SER A 215 4.38 -3.42 -11.11
CA SER A 215 4.45 -3.70 -12.54
C SER A 215 5.89 -3.97 -12.96
N GLN A 216 6.08 -4.99 -13.80
CA GLN A 216 7.38 -5.34 -14.36
C GLN A 216 7.36 -5.17 -15.88
N GLY A 217 8.41 -4.56 -16.41
CA GLY A 217 8.57 -4.35 -17.85
C GLY A 217 10.05 -4.42 -18.26
N GLY A 218 10.48 -5.52 -18.86
CA GLY A 218 11.90 -5.77 -19.13
C GLY A 218 12.70 -5.86 -17.84
N ASP A 219 13.77 -5.07 -17.71
CA ASP A 219 14.65 -5.04 -16.53
C ASP A 219 14.16 -4.03 -15.47
N THR A 220 12.98 -3.46 -15.65
CA THR A 220 12.46 -2.41 -14.78
C THR A 220 11.27 -2.91 -13.97
N THR A 221 11.28 -2.67 -12.66
CA THR A 221 10.15 -2.89 -11.76
C THR A 221 9.69 -1.56 -11.19
N GLN A 222 8.40 -1.27 -11.31
CA GLN A 222 7.77 -0.11 -10.68
C GLN A 222 6.84 -0.56 -9.56
N LEU A 223 6.97 0.07 -8.41
CA LEU A 223 6.21 -0.20 -7.19
C LEU A 223 5.55 1.08 -6.72
N LEU A 224 4.25 1.00 -6.40
CA LEU A 224 3.48 2.10 -5.84
C LEU A 224 2.99 1.71 -4.44
N PHE A 225 3.13 2.62 -3.50
CA PHE A 225 2.72 2.42 -2.11
C PHE A 225 1.81 3.55 -1.65
N GLY A 226 0.77 3.21 -0.90
CA GLY A 226 -0.12 4.12 -0.19
C GLY A 226 0.16 4.13 1.31
N TYR A 227 -0.41 5.11 2.02
CA TYR A 227 -0.51 5.08 3.49
C TYR A 227 -1.83 4.46 3.93
N GLN A 228 -1.81 3.81 5.09
CA GLN A 228 -3.00 3.31 5.78
C GLN A 228 -2.84 3.44 7.31
N ILE A 229 -3.96 3.54 8.01
CA ILE A 229 -4.03 3.42 9.47
C ILE A 229 -5.09 2.37 9.79
N ASP A 230 -4.70 1.33 10.53
CA ASP A 230 -5.57 0.21 10.93
C ASP A 230 -6.37 -0.41 9.77
N GLY A 231 -5.73 -0.55 8.60
CA GLY A 231 -6.34 -1.10 7.39
C GLY A 231 -7.18 -0.10 6.59
N VAL A 232 -7.34 1.14 7.06
CA VAL A 232 -8.07 2.19 6.35
C VAL A 232 -7.11 3.01 5.50
N PRO A 233 -7.28 3.05 4.15
CA PRO A 233 -6.35 3.73 3.27
C PRO A 233 -6.44 5.25 3.40
N ILE A 234 -5.30 5.91 3.17
CA ILE A 234 -5.20 7.36 3.04
C ILE A 234 -4.91 7.67 1.57
N ARG A 235 -5.85 8.30 0.89
CA ARG A 235 -5.74 8.70 -0.50
C ARG A 235 -5.39 10.18 -0.59
N PHE A 236 -4.38 10.52 -1.39
CA PHE A 236 -4.07 11.92 -1.67
C PHE A 236 -5.04 12.49 -2.70
N SER A 237 -5.58 13.67 -2.43
CA SER A 237 -6.56 14.32 -3.31
C SER A 237 -6.01 14.70 -4.68
N ASP A 238 -4.69 14.74 -4.85
CA ASP A 238 -4.03 14.96 -6.13
C ASP A 238 -3.83 13.65 -6.95
N GLY A 239 -4.32 12.52 -6.44
CA GLY A 239 -4.16 11.21 -7.07
C GLY A 239 -2.76 10.61 -6.97
N GLY A 240 -1.84 11.23 -6.21
CA GLY A 240 -0.49 10.70 -6.02
C GLY A 240 -0.42 9.60 -4.97
N HIS A 241 0.75 8.95 -4.89
CA HIS A 241 1.05 7.86 -3.97
C HIS A 241 1.88 8.33 -2.77
N ALA A 242 1.91 7.55 -1.70
CA ALA A 242 2.81 7.79 -0.57
C ALA A 242 4.27 7.59 -0.99
N ALA A 243 4.53 6.53 -1.76
CA ALA A 243 5.83 6.30 -2.37
C ALA A 243 5.69 5.67 -3.77
N GLU A 244 6.60 6.05 -4.66
CA GLU A 244 6.80 5.45 -5.97
C GLU A 244 8.27 5.06 -6.12
N ILE A 245 8.54 3.80 -6.40
CA ILE A 245 9.90 3.28 -6.60
C ILE A 245 10.01 2.70 -8.00
N THR A 246 11.09 3.05 -8.69
CA THR A 246 11.50 2.40 -9.95
C THR A 246 12.85 1.74 -9.73
N LEU A 247 12.91 0.44 -10.00
CA LEU A 247 14.10 -0.39 -9.91
C LEU A 247 14.60 -0.76 -11.30
N SER A 248 15.93 -0.88 -11.43
CA SER A 248 16.59 -1.62 -12.53
C SER A 248 17.45 -2.69 -11.88
N GLY A 249 17.06 -3.95 -12.01
CA GLY A 249 17.57 -4.99 -11.12
C GLY A 249 17.31 -4.67 -9.67
N THR A 250 18.34 -4.69 -8.81
CA THR A 250 18.26 -4.29 -7.41
C THR A 250 18.42 -2.79 -7.17
N SER A 251 18.86 -2.06 -8.18
CA SER A 251 19.20 -0.63 -8.07
C SER A 251 17.96 0.26 -8.13
N VAL A 252 17.84 1.20 -7.18
CA VAL A 252 16.80 2.23 -7.18
C VAL A 252 17.20 3.35 -8.13
N THR A 253 16.56 3.43 -9.29
CA THR A 253 16.81 4.48 -10.28
C THR A 253 15.97 5.72 -10.04
N ARG A 254 14.78 5.54 -9.43
CA ARG A 254 13.91 6.64 -9.01
C ARG A 254 13.15 6.26 -7.74
N LEU A 255 13.06 7.22 -6.82
CA LEU A 255 12.19 7.14 -5.67
C LEU A 255 11.52 8.50 -5.46
N THR A 256 10.19 8.52 -5.44
CA THR A 256 9.40 9.63 -4.91
C THR A 256 8.79 9.17 -3.59
N LEU A 257 8.91 9.95 -2.53
CA LEU A 257 8.37 9.63 -1.21
C LEU A 257 7.80 10.90 -0.56
N ARG A 258 6.57 10.81 -0.05
CA ARG A 258 5.92 11.89 0.69
C ARG A 258 6.06 11.62 2.18
N PHE A 259 6.85 12.43 2.87
CA PHE A 259 6.95 12.42 4.33
C PHE A 259 5.76 13.16 4.92
N ARG A 260 4.75 12.39 5.25
CA ARG A 260 3.52 12.86 5.86
C ARG A 260 3.27 12.08 7.14
N GLN A 261 3.27 12.78 8.26
CA GLN A 261 3.03 12.20 9.57
C GLN A 261 1.56 12.30 9.94
N TYR A 262 1.00 11.19 10.41
CA TYR A 262 -0.40 11.13 10.86
C TYR A 262 -0.47 10.67 12.29
N SER A 263 -1.41 11.24 13.04
CA SER A 263 -1.75 10.81 14.39
C SER A 263 -3.24 11.01 14.65
N THR A 264 -3.82 10.17 15.49
CA THR A 264 -5.23 10.29 15.84
C THR A 264 -5.48 11.59 16.63
N ALA A 265 -6.43 12.41 16.15
CA ALA A 265 -6.97 13.54 16.91
C ALA A 265 -8.15 13.04 17.75
N GLY A 266 -8.42 13.59 18.89
CA GLY A 266 -9.49 13.13 19.80
C GLY A 266 -10.92 13.26 19.29
N GLU A 267 -11.13 13.53 18.00
CA GLU A 267 -12.40 13.68 17.32
C GLU A 267 -12.71 12.48 16.43
N THR A 268 -13.99 12.19 16.19
CA THR A 268 -14.44 11.10 15.32
C THR A 268 -14.99 11.65 14.02
N SER A 269 -14.62 11.02 12.91
CA SER A 269 -15.13 11.35 11.57
C SER A 269 -16.61 10.99 11.46
N LEU A 270 -17.38 11.84 10.78
CA LEU A 270 -18.80 11.63 10.53
C LEU A 270 -18.99 10.94 9.16
N LEU A 271 -19.20 9.63 9.18
CA LEU A 271 -19.52 8.88 7.96
C LEU A 271 -21.02 8.91 7.66
N LEU A 272 -21.38 9.02 6.39
CA LEU A 272 -22.76 8.82 5.97
C LEU A 272 -23.15 7.35 6.21
N PRO A 273 -24.41 7.09 6.65
CA PRO A 273 -24.91 5.74 6.74
C PRO A 273 -24.81 4.99 5.41
N LEU A 274 -24.38 3.74 5.42
CA LEU A 274 -24.11 2.94 4.23
C LEU A 274 -25.27 2.98 3.20
N ARG A 275 -26.54 2.93 3.65
CA ARG A 275 -27.70 3.02 2.75
C ARG A 275 -27.76 4.34 1.99
N GLN A 276 -27.42 5.45 2.62
CA GLN A 276 -27.42 6.76 1.97
C GLN A 276 -26.28 6.87 0.95
N THR A 277 -25.11 6.37 1.33
CA THR A 277 -23.94 6.35 0.44
C THR A 277 -24.19 5.50 -0.79
N LEU A 278 -24.75 4.30 -0.63
CA LEU A 278 -25.11 3.43 -1.76
C LEU A 278 -26.18 4.05 -2.68
N ALA A 279 -27.16 4.76 -2.11
CA ALA A 279 -28.16 5.48 -2.91
C ALA A 279 -27.51 6.58 -3.76
N ILE A 280 -26.53 7.30 -3.24
CA ILE A 280 -25.78 8.31 -4.00
C ILE A 280 -24.94 7.62 -5.08
N ALA A 281 -24.21 6.56 -4.74
CA ALA A 281 -23.38 5.83 -5.68
C ALA A 281 -24.17 5.13 -6.79
N ALA A 282 -25.44 4.81 -6.57
CA ALA A 282 -26.30 4.21 -7.59
C ALA A 282 -26.51 5.16 -8.80
N GLU A 283 -26.32 6.47 -8.62
CA GLU A 283 -26.34 7.45 -9.71
C GLU A 283 -25.01 7.47 -10.52
N HIS A 284 -23.97 6.81 -10.03
CA HIS A 284 -22.64 6.72 -10.64
C HIS A 284 -22.26 5.26 -10.89
N PRO A 285 -22.64 4.66 -12.02
CA PRO A 285 -22.61 3.20 -12.24
C PRO A 285 -21.21 2.58 -12.24
N ASP A 286 -20.18 3.33 -12.54
CA ASP A 286 -18.80 2.81 -12.67
C ASP A 286 -17.93 3.07 -11.42
N THR A 287 -18.56 3.47 -10.31
CA THR A 287 -17.86 3.86 -9.09
C THR A 287 -17.93 2.77 -8.05
N GLU A 288 -16.82 2.29 -7.60
CA GLU A 288 -16.70 1.44 -6.43
C GLU A 288 -16.57 2.31 -5.15
N LEU A 289 -17.25 1.89 -4.07
CA LEU A 289 -17.21 2.60 -2.80
C LEU A 289 -16.29 1.90 -1.81
N SER A 290 -15.38 2.65 -1.25
CA SER A 290 -14.54 2.24 -0.14
C SER A 290 -14.58 3.29 0.99
N VAL A 291 -14.24 2.90 2.20
CA VAL A 291 -14.02 3.85 3.31
C VAL A 291 -12.54 4.17 3.38
N GLY A 292 -12.20 5.45 3.43
CA GLY A 292 -10.83 5.90 3.52
C GLY A 292 -10.70 7.35 3.98
N TYR A 293 -9.49 7.79 4.11
CA TYR A 293 -9.14 9.16 4.43
C TYR A 293 -8.75 9.91 3.14
N ALA A 294 -9.33 11.09 2.90
CA ALA A 294 -8.96 11.95 1.78
C ALA A 294 -8.02 13.06 2.26
N ASP A 295 -6.72 12.93 1.97
CA ASP A 295 -5.73 13.94 2.34
C ASP A 295 -5.56 14.99 1.25
N GLY A 296 -6.09 16.19 1.49
CA GLY A 296 -5.93 17.37 0.64
C GLY A 296 -4.70 18.23 0.96
N GLY A 297 -3.75 17.73 1.77
CA GLY A 297 -2.55 18.48 2.17
C GLY A 297 -2.75 19.40 3.38
N GLY A 298 -3.93 19.41 4.01
CA GLY A 298 -4.21 20.17 5.23
C GLY A 298 -3.66 19.54 6.50
N ASP A 299 -3.89 20.19 7.65
CA ASP A 299 -3.41 19.73 8.96
C ASP A 299 -4.38 18.72 9.62
N SER A 300 -5.52 18.48 9.01
CA SER A 300 -6.57 17.56 9.50
C SER A 300 -7.16 16.78 8.35
N VAL A 301 -7.35 15.48 8.57
CA VAL A 301 -7.88 14.54 7.57
C VAL A 301 -9.01 13.73 8.22
N SER A 302 -10.19 13.79 7.64
CA SER A 302 -11.36 13.05 8.09
C SER A 302 -11.62 11.85 7.20
N ALA A 303 -12.09 10.76 7.79
CA ALA A 303 -12.55 9.62 7.02
C ALA A 303 -13.85 9.95 6.28
N SER A 304 -13.98 9.42 5.09
CA SER A 304 -15.17 9.56 4.24
C SER A 304 -15.35 8.31 3.36
N TRP A 305 -16.49 8.23 2.69
CA TRP A 305 -16.65 7.30 1.60
C TRP A 305 -15.90 7.86 0.38
N LEU A 306 -15.02 7.04 -0.16
CA LEU A 306 -14.26 7.31 -1.37
C LEU A 306 -14.93 6.62 -2.55
N ALA A 307 -14.88 7.25 -3.70
CA ALA A 307 -15.37 6.75 -4.97
C ALA A 307 -14.13 6.46 -5.84
N ASP A 308 -13.85 5.19 -6.08
CA ASP A 308 -12.73 4.70 -6.88
C ASP A 308 -13.17 4.35 -8.31
#